data_8ad86a9b56ae6980af1e53f393e69c4d
#
_entry.id   8ad86a9b56ae6980af1e53f393e69c4d
#
_cell.length_a   1.000
_cell.length_b   1.000
_cell.length_c   1.000
_cell.angle_alpha   90.00
_cell.angle_beta   90.00
_cell.angle_gamma   90.00
#
_symmetry.space_group_name_H-M   'P 1'
#
loop_
_entity.id
_entity.type
_entity.pdbx_description
1 polymer ?
#
loop_
_entity_poly.entity_id
_entity_poly.type
_entity_poly.pdbx_seq_one_letter_code
_entity_poly.pdbx_strand_id
1 'polypeptide(L)'
;MDGSCNKKHPVLAVVGPTASGKTALGVALAEQFGGEIISADSMQIYKGLDVGTAKVTPEETRGIPHHGVDILQPDEPFSVADFTALAGALEHEISGRGHLPILVGGTGLYVQSFLYGVRFAAEKTPDGLREQLAAELNEKGPEAMYAELQAVDPEAAAAIHPNNHVRVLRALEHYRATGKKLSEQKADSLPPEKPYRSLILGLDFPERAQLYRRIDLRVDLMMEQDLLNEAKRVWEHRDTYKTAAQAIGYKEFFPYFAGESALAPCVEKLKQASRNYAKRQLTWFRHMEGVCWLDASAPDVREQAAHLTNEFLAKG
;
A
#
# COMPACT_ATOMS: atom_id res chain seq x y z
N MET A 1 -32.31 -18.78 -22.27
CA MET A 1 -32.25 -17.86 -21.10
C MET A 1 -31.28 -18.50 -20.11
N ASP A 2 -29.97 -18.29 -20.33
CA ASP A 2 -28.96 -18.84 -19.42
C ASP A 2 -28.84 -17.90 -18.20
N GLY A 3 -29.49 -18.35 -17.13
CA GLY A 3 -29.28 -17.76 -15.82
C GLY A 3 -27.94 -18.19 -15.24
N SER A 4 -26.83 -17.80 -15.85
CA SER A 4 -25.54 -17.88 -15.18
C SER A 4 -25.57 -16.85 -14.03
N CYS A 5 -25.93 -17.35 -12.84
CA CYS A 5 -25.70 -16.65 -11.60
C CYS A 5 -24.21 -16.26 -11.63
N ASN A 6 -23.92 -14.98 -11.82
CA ASN A 6 -22.55 -14.47 -11.93
C ASN A 6 -21.90 -14.56 -10.52
N LYS A 7 -21.47 -15.78 -10.16
CA LYS A 7 -20.81 -16.02 -8.87
C LYS A 7 -19.54 -15.17 -8.86
N LYS A 8 -19.48 -14.21 -7.93
CA LYS A 8 -18.28 -13.39 -7.74
C LYS A 8 -17.11 -14.27 -7.33
N HIS A 9 -15.96 -14.08 -7.96
CA HIS A 9 -14.77 -14.85 -7.64
C HIS A 9 -14.35 -14.60 -6.18
N PRO A 10 -13.95 -15.66 -5.46
CA PRO A 10 -13.44 -15.50 -4.11
C PRO A 10 -12.02 -14.88 -4.14
N VAL A 11 -11.80 -13.89 -3.31
CA VAL A 11 -10.48 -13.28 -3.10
C VAL A 11 -10.19 -13.26 -1.62
N LEU A 12 -9.04 -13.81 -1.22
CA LEU A 12 -8.54 -13.69 0.14
C LEU A 12 -7.60 -12.49 0.23
N ALA A 13 -7.70 -11.69 1.29
CA ALA A 13 -6.74 -10.63 1.57
C ALA A 13 -6.12 -10.81 2.95
N VAL A 14 -4.78 -10.76 3.04
CA VAL A 14 -4.02 -10.76 4.29
C VAL A 14 -3.36 -9.40 4.45
N VAL A 15 -3.87 -8.64 5.40
CA VAL A 15 -3.47 -7.25 5.61
C VAL A 15 -2.92 -7.03 7.01
N GLY A 16 -2.27 -5.90 7.22
CA GLY A 16 -1.72 -5.54 8.53
C GLY A 16 -0.50 -4.65 8.42
N PRO A 17 0.05 -4.21 9.55
CA PRO A 17 1.21 -3.34 9.57
C PRO A 17 2.48 -4.06 9.11
N THR A 18 3.52 -3.27 8.80
CA THR A 18 4.86 -3.84 8.60
C THR A 18 5.28 -4.65 9.84
N ALA A 19 6.09 -5.69 9.65
CA ALA A 19 6.55 -6.63 10.68
C ALA A 19 5.44 -7.46 11.39
N SER A 20 4.19 -7.51 10.86
CA SER A 20 3.11 -8.29 11.47
C SER A 20 3.15 -9.80 11.14
N GLY A 21 3.94 -10.22 10.13
CA GLY A 21 3.97 -11.63 9.70
C GLY A 21 2.98 -11.98 8.59
N LYS A 22 2.33 -10.97 7.98
CA LYS A 22 1.35 -11.17 6.91
C LYS A 22 1.86 -11.98 5.71
N THR A 23 3.14 -11.82 5.31
CA THR A 23 3.73 -12.58 4.21
C THR A 23 3.79 -14.08 4.54
N ALA A 24 4.30 -14.43 5.72
CA ALA A 24 4.36 -15.83 6.15
C ALA A 24 2.98 -16.47 6.31
N LEU A 25 1.96 -15.68 6.76
CA LEU A 25 0.58 -16.16 6.82
C LEU A 25 0.00 -16.33 5.42
N GLY A 26 0.23 -15.38 4.50
CA GLY A 26 -0.22 -15.48 3.12
C GLY A 26 0.34 -16.70 2.39
N VAL A 27 1.64 -16.97 2.55
CA VAL A 27 2.29 -18.17 2.00
C VAL A 27 1.67 -19.46 2.58
N ALA A 28 1.47 -19.53 3.90
CA ALA A 28 0.87 -20.70 4.53
C ALA A 28 -0.56 -20.97 4.04
N LEU A 29 -1.36 -19.91 3.85
CA LEU A 29 -2.71 -20.04 3.29
C LEU A 29 -2.67 -20.42 1.80
N ALA A 30 -1.72 -19.90 1.03
CA ALA A 30 -1.52 -20.28 -0.37
C ALA A 30 -1.16 -21.77 -0.52
N GLU A 31 -0.26 -22.28 0.32
CA GLU A 31 0.09 -23.71 0.37
C GLU A 31 -1.14 -24.58 0.68
N GLN A 32 -1.93 -24.16 1.67
CA GLN A 32 -3.07 -24.97 2.14
C GLN A 32 -4.26 -24.96 1.18
N PHE A 33 -4.53 -23.83 0.53
CA PHE A 33 -5.73 -23.62 -0.28
C PHE A 33 -5.46 -23.56 -1.81
N GLY A 34 -4.25 -23.90 -2.26
CA GLY A 34 -3.88 -23.86 -3.67
C GLY A 34 -3.94 -22.45 -4.25
N GLY A 35 -3.41 -21.46 -3.52
CA GLY A 35 -3.47 -20.07 -3.91
C GLY A 35 -2.18 -19.53 -4.52
N GLU A 36 -2.28 -18.35 -5.12
CA GLU A 36 -1.14 -17.54 -5.58
C GLU A 36 -1.23 -16.14 -4.97
N ILE A 37 -0.08 -15.53 -4.70
CA ILE A 37 -0.01 -14.25 -3.99
C ILE A 37 0.08 -13.09 -4.96
N ILE A 38 -0.75 -12.05 -4.73
CA ILE A 38 -0.66 -10.73 -5.35
C ILE A 38 -0.14 -9.77 -4.28
N SER A 39 1.06 -9.20 -4.47
CA SER A 39 1.63 -8.24 -3.53
C SER A 39 0.90 -6.90 -3.61
N ALA A 40 0.33 -6.45 -2.49
CA ALA A 40 -0.25 -5.12 -2.32
C ALA A 40 0.69 -4.20 -1.53
N ASP A 41 1.94 -4.12 -1.97
CA ASP A 41 2.95 -3.22 -1.46
C ASP A 41 3.44 -2.30 -2.58
N SER A 42 3.39 -0.98 -2.35
CA SER A 42 3.71 0.02 -3.38
C SER A 42 5.20 0.15 -3.68
N MET A 43 6.07 -0.53 -2.92
CA MET A 43 7.50 -0.45 -3.11
C MET A 43 8.14 -1.77 -3.58
N GLN A 44 7.54 -2.91 -3.27
CA GLN A 44 8.04 -4.22 -3.71
C GLN A 44 7.93 -4.46 -5.21
N ILE A 45 7.19 -3.63 -5.91
CA ILE A 45 7.04 -3.67 -7.37
C ILE A 45 8.34 -3.31 -8.11
N TYR A 46 9.23 -2.55 -7.45
CA TYR A 46 10.45 -2.04 -8.06
C TYR A 46 11.61 -3.03 -7.92
N LYS A 47 12.33 -3.26 -9.04
CA LYS A 47 13.52 -4.09 -9.09
C LYS A 47 14.67 -3.47 -8.31
N GLY A 48 15.42 -4.33 -7.59
CA GLY A 48 16.61 -3.92 -6.85
C GLY A 48 16.35 -3.06 -5.60
N LEU A 49 15.11 -2.94 -5.18
CA LEU A 49 14.70 -2.37 -3.90
C LEU A 49 14.20 -3.51 -3.01
N ASP A 50 15.13 -4.29 -2.43
CA ASP A 50 14.83 -5.58 -1.84
C ASP A 50 14.85 -5.53 -0.31
N VAL A 51 15.94 -5.02 0.26
CA VAL A 51 16.14 -4.97 1.70
C VAL A 51 15.22 -3.93 2.35
N GLY A 52 15.23 -2.69 1.85
CA GLY A 52 14.43 -1.60 2.43
C GLY A 52 12.92 -1.81 2.31
N THR A 53 12.47 -2.57 1.33
CA THR A 53 11.06 -2.95 1.15
C THR A 53 10.70 -4.25 1.85
N ALA A 54 11.70 -4.95 2.40
CA ALA A 54 11.59 -6.32 2.93
C ALA A 54 10.84 -7.24 1.97
N LYS A 55 11.31 -7.27 0.75
CA LYS A 55 10.81 -8.14 -0.29
C LYS A 55 10.96 -9.60 0.13
N VAL A 56 9.99 -10.42 -0.22
CA VAL A 56 10.02 -11.86 0.07
C VAL A 56 11.20 -12.50 -0.66
N THR A 57 11.96 -13.32 0.05
CA THR A 57 13.06 -14.09 -0.57
C THR A 57 12.54 -15.36 -1.25
N PRO A 58 13.30 -15.95 -2.19
CA PRO A 58 12.93 -17.23 -2.81
C PRO A 58 12.62 -18.34 -1.80
N GLU A 59 13.37 -18.40 -0.69
CA GLU A 59 13.16 -19.37 0.38
C GLU A 59 11.84 -19.11 1.12
N GLU A 60 11.50 -17.85 1.37
CA GLU A 60 10.28 -17.46 2.06
C GLU A 60 9.03 -17.71 1.19
N THR A 61 9.16 -17.68 -0.13
CA THR A 61 8.02 -17.97 -1.04
C THR A 61 7.57 -19.42 -0.97
N ARG A 62 8.44 -20.36 -0.59
CA ARG A 62 8.21 -21.82 -0.58
C ARG A 62 7.66 -22.34 -1.91
N GLY A 63 8.06 -21.72 -3.02
CA GLY A 63 7.60 -22.08 -4.35
C GLY A 63 6.21 -21.55 -4.72
N ILE A 64 5.54 -20.79 -3.85
CA ILE A 64 4.28 -20.12 -4.16
C ILE A 64 4.55 -18.93 -5.11
N PRO A 65 3.82 -18.83 -6.24
CA PRO A 65 3.95 -17.69 -7.13
C PRO A 65 3.58 -16.37 -6.43
N HIS A 66 4.46 -15.38 -6.56
CA HIS A 66 4.24 -14.02 -6.06
C HIS A 66 4.21 -13.06 -7.26
N HIS A 67 3.06 -12.43 -7.45
CA HIS A 67 2.83 -11.48 -8.53
C HIS A 67 2.89 -10.03 -8.02
N GLY A 68 3.23 -9.09 -8.90
CA GLY A 68 3.35 -7.68 -8.55
C GLY A 68 4.62 -7.35 -7.77
N VAL A 69 5.65 -8.19 -7.90
CA VAL A 69 6.99 -8.02 -7.32
C VAL A 69 8.00 -7.93 -8.46
N ASP A 70 8.98 -7.02 -8.38
CA ASP A 70 10.07 -6.88 -9.35
C ASP A 70 9.65 -6.69 -10.82
N ILE A 71 8.59 -5.98 -11.08
CA ILE A 71 8.08 -5.80 -12.45
C ILE A 71 8.48 -4.47 -13.09
N LEU A 72 8.85 -3.45 -12.31
CA LEU A 72 9.22 -2.12 -12.81
C LEU A 72 10.62 -1.71 -12.40
N GLN A 73 11.21 -0.78 -13.18
CA GLN A 73 12.43 -0.09 -12.75
C GLN A 73 12.08 1.02 -11.75
N PRO A 74 13.00 1.43 -10.86
CA PRO A 74 12.70 2.43 -9.82
C PRO A 74 12.38 3.84 -10.32
N ASP A 75 12.68 4.15 -11.58
CA ASP A 75 12.37 5.42 -12.25
C ASP A 75 11.00 5.41 -12.96
N GLU A 76 10.37 4.25 -13.10
CA GLU A 76 9.05 4.13 -13.71
C GLU A 76 7.95 4.54 -12.71
N PRO A 77 6.97 5.35 -13.14
CA PRO A 77 5.83 5.70 -12.28
C PRO A 77 4.88 4.52 -12.15
N PHE A 78 4.28 4.37 -10.97
CA PHE A 78 3.22 3.40 -10.73
C PHE A 78 2.17 3.98 -9.77
N SER A 79 0.95 4.02 -10.23
CA SER A 79 -0.18 4.59 -9.49
C SER A 79 -1.09 3.51 -8.89
N VAL A 80 -2.03 3.93 -8.04
CA VAL A 80 -3.08 3.04 -7.54
C VAL A 80 -4.01 2.53 -8.67
N ALA A 81 -4.19 3.31 -9.73
CA ALA A 81 -4.96 2.90 -10.91
C ALA A 81 -4.24 1.77 -11.66
N ASP A 82 -2.91 1.89 -11.85
CA ASP A 82 -2.10 0.84 -12.46
C ASP A 82 -2.12 -0.44 -11.62
N PHE A 83 -2.00 -0.30 -10.30
CA PHE A 83 -2.12 -1.43 -9.38
C PHE A 83 -3.48 -2.13 -9.52
N THR A 84 -4.57 -1.36 -9.55
CA THR A 84 -5.92 -1.95 -9.61
C THR A 84 -6.14 -2.70 -10.92
N ALA A 85 -5.63 -2.17 -12.03
CA ALA A 85 -5.68 -2.82 -13.33
C ALA A 85 -4.82 -4.11 -13.34
N LEU A 86 -3.60 -4.05 -12.82
CA LEU A 86 -2.71 -5.20 -12.70
C LEU A 86 -3.31 -6.29 -11.82
N ALA A 87 -3.80 -5.93 -10.62
CA ALA A 87 -4.37 -6.88 -9.67
C ALA A 87 -5.65 -7.53 -10.22
N GLY A 88 -6.45 -6.78 -11.00
CA GLY A 88 -7.64 -7.31 -11.68
C GLY A 88 -7.28 -8.32 -12.78
N ALA A 89 -6.26 -8.05 -13.58
CA ALA A 89 -5.78 -8.99 -14.58
C ALA A 89 -5.22 -10.26 -13.93
N LEU A 90 -4.41 -10.12 -12.89
CA LEU A 90 -3.83 -11.25 -12.14
C LEU A 90 -4.92 -12.10 -11.45
N GLU A 91 -5.91 -11.45 -10.83
CA GLU A 91 -7.05 -12.17 -10.24
C GLU A 91 -7.75 -13.05 -11.28
N HIS A 92 -8.05 -12.48 -12.45
CA HIS A 92 -8.70 -13.23 -13.52
C HIS A 92 -7.85 -14.41 -14.01
N GLU A 93 -6.55 -14.23 -14.18
CA GLU A 93 -5.63 -15.29 -14.60
C GLU A 93 -5.50 -16.40 -13.55
N ILE A 94 -5.33 -16.03 -12.27
CA ILE A 94 -5.19 -16.97 -11.15
C ILE A 94 -6.47 -17.79 -10.99
N SER A 95 -7.62 -17.12 -10.96
CA SER A 95 -8.93 -17.77 -10.88
C SER A 95 -9.20 -18.66 -12.11
N GLY A 96 -8.80 -18.22 -13.31
CA GLY A 96 -8.91 -19.00 -14.54
C GLY A 96 -8.08 -20.28 -14.54
N ARG A 97 -7.00 -20.36 -13.77
CA ARG A 97 -6.23 -21.59 -13.50
C ARG A 97 -6.82 -22.45 -12.37
N GLY A 98 -7.89 -22.01 -11.73
CA GLY A 98 -8.51 -22.70 -10.60
C GLY A 98 -7.78 -22.47 -9.27
N HIS A 99 -6.89 -21.49 -9.18
CA HIS A 99 -6.18 -21.13 -7.96
C HIS A 99 -6.89 -20.00 -7.20
N LEU A 100 -6.66 -19.91 -5.88
CA LEU A 100 -7.22 -18.86 -5.05
C LEU A 100 -6.33 -17.60 -5.13
N PRO A 101 -6.82 -16.43 -5.61
CA PRO A 101 -6.09 -15.18 -5.52
C PRO A 101 -5.98 -14.73 -4.06
N ILE A 102 -4.75 -14.52 -3.58
CA ILE A 102 -4.46 -14.06 -2.22
C ILE A 102 -3.73 -12.74 -2.28
N LEU A 103 -4.41 -11.66 -1.92
CA LEU A 103 -3.83 -10.32 -1.84
C LEU A 103 -3.09 -10.16 -0.52
N VAL A 104 -1.77 -9.91 -0.56
CA VAL A 104 -0.95 -9.75 0.65
C VAL A 104 -0.26 -8.39 0.65
N GLY A 105 -0.53 -7.55 1.64
CA GLY A 105 0.18 -6.28 1.70
C GLY A 105 -0.24 -5.31 2.79
N GLY A 106 0.49 -4.20 2.85
CA GLY A 106 0.30 -3.12 3.82
C GLY A 106 -0.15 -1.80 3.22
N THR A 107 -0.25 -1.68 1.89
CA THR A 107 -0.70 -0.47 1.21
C THR A 107 -2.24 -0.43 1.18
N GLY A 108 -2.82 0.14 2.23
CA GLY A 108 -4.28 0.12 2.44
C GLY A 108 -5.08 0.69 1.27
N LEU A 109 -4.55 1.74 0.60
CA LEU A 109 -5.20 2.30 -0.59
C LEU A 109 -5.29 1.26 -1.73
N TYR A 110 -4.24 0.47 -1.94
CA TYR A 110 -4.23 -0.59 -2.97
C TYR A 110 -5.27 -1.66 -2.66
N VAL A 111 -5.22 -2.18 -1.44
CA VAL A 111 -6.16 -3.23 -0.98
C VAL A 111 -7.60 -2.76 -1.12
N GLN A 112 -7.91 -1.57 -0.60
CA GLN A 112 -9.26 -1.01 -0.63
C GLN A 112 -9.73 -0.77 -2.08
N SER A 113 -8.89 -0.14 -2.89
CA SER A 113 -9.26 0.20 -4.27
C SER A 113 -9.55 -1.05 -5.09
N PHE A 114 -8.75 -2.09 -4.96
CA PHE A 114 -8.96 -3.34 -5.67
C PHE A 114 -10.22 -4.07 -5.17
N LEU A 115 -10.33 -4.33 -3.87
CA LEU A 115 -11.43 -5.12 -3.32
C LEU A 115 -12.80 -4.44 -3.45
N TYR A 116 -12.82 -3.10 -3.42
CA TYR A 116 -14.06 -2.33 -3.54
C TYR A 116 -14.37 -1.93 -4.99
N GLY A 117 -13.46 -2.21 -5.93
CA GLY A 117 -13.64 -1.89 -7.34
C GLY A 117 -13.63 -0.40 -7.63
N VAL A 118 -12.78 0.38 -6.91
CA VAL A 118 -12.68 1.81 -7.12
C VAL A 118 -12.32 2.12 -8.57
N ARG A 119 -13.13 2.93 -9.21
CA ARG A 119 -12.92 3.38 -10.59
C ARG A 119 -12.12 4.67 -10.57
N PHE A 120 -11.00 4.66 -11.27
CA PHE A 120 -10.18 5.84 -11.46
C PHE A 120 -10.52 6.48 -12.80
N ALA A 121 -10.79 7.79 -12.80
CA ALA A 121 -11.02 8.51 -14.06
C ALA A 121 -9.71 8.52 -14.87
N ALA A 122 -9.83 8.25 -16.16
CA ALA A 122 -8.69 8.28 -17.09
C ALA A 122 -8.25 9.72 -17.46
N GLU A 123 -8.61 10.69 -16.65
CA GLU A 123 -8.32 12.10 -16.93
C GLU A 123 -6.82 12.39 -16.75
N LYS A 124 -6.19 12.84 -17.84
CA LYS A 124 -4.79 13.26 -17.78
C LYS A 124 -4.69 14.62 -17.12
N THR A 125 -3.86 14.70 -16.07
CA THR A 125 -3.46 16.01 -15.53
C THR A 125 -2.66 16.75 -16.60
N PRO A 126 -2.97 18.02 -16.90
CA PRO A 126 -2.19 18.83 -17.82
C PRO A 126 -0.70 18.88 -17.39
N ASP A 127 0.20 18.81 -18.36
CA ASP A 127 1.62 18.92 -18.11
C ASP A 127 1.97 20.24 -17.40
N GLY A 128 2.82 20.17 -16.39
CA GLY A 128 3.27 21.34 -15.62
C GLY A 128 2.28 21.82 -14.53
N LEU A 129 1.06 21.28 -14.44
CA LEU A 129 0.09 21.73 -13.42
C LEU A 129 0.54 21.47 -11.99
N ARG A 130 1.23 20.34 -11.75
CA ARG A 130 1.77 20.01 -10.42
C ARG A 130 2.90 20.94 -10.01
N GLU A 131 3.78 21.24 -10.94
CA GLU A 131 4.88 22.18 -10.75
C GLU A 131 4.35 23.59 -10.49
N GLN A 132 3.33 24.00 -11.23
CA GLN A 132 2.64 25.27 -11.01
C GLN A 132 2.02 25.35 -9.61
N LEU A 133 1.27 24.32 -9.19
CA LEU A 133 0.65 24.27 -7.85
C LEU A 133 1.70 24.25 -6.73
N ALA A 134 2.83 23.56 -6.94
CA ALA A 134 3.94 23.57 -5.99
C ALA A 134 4.60 24.95 -5.89
N ALA A 135 4.78 25.66 -7.01
CA ALA A 135 5.28 27.04 -7.03
C ALA A 135 4.30 27.99 -6.31
N GLU A 136 2.99 27.87 -6.58
CA GLU A 136 1.98 28.67 -5.91
C GLU A 136 1.93 28.42 -4.39
N LEU A 137 2.12 27.18 -3.94
CA LEU A 137 2.24 26.87 -2.51
C LEU A 137 3.44 27.61 -1.87
N ASN A 138 4.58 27.65 -2.57
CA ASN A 138 5.76 28.36 -2.08
C ASN A 138 5.57 29.89 -2.06
N GLU A 139 4.85 30.43 -3.02
CA GLU A 139 4.61 31.88 -3.16
C GLU A 139 3.50 32.39 -2.23
N LYS A 140 2.34 31.72 -2.24
CA LYS A 140 1.11 32.18 -1.54
C LYS A 140 1.02 31.62 -0.12
N GLY A 141 1.73 30.53 0.18
CA GLY A 141 1.67 29.83 1.44
C GLY A 141 0.52 28.83 1.56
N PRO A 142 0.61 27.91 2.54
CA PRO A 142 -0.36 26.80 2.70
C PRO A 142 -1.77 27.27 3.06
N GLU A 143 -1.90 28.36 3.81
CA GLU A 143 -3.21 28.90 4.22
C GLU A 143 -4.01 29.42 3.03
N ALA A 144 -3.38 30.11 2.07
CA ALA A 144 -4.03 30.60 0.87
C ALA A 144 -4.48 29.44 -0.04
N MET A 145 -3.65 28.40 -0.20
CA MET A 145 -4.00 27.21 -0.97
C MET A 145 -5.16 26.43 -0.33
N TYR A 146 -5.20 26.36 0.99
CA TYR A 146 -6.33 25.74 1.69
C TYR A 146 -7.62 26.56 1.57
N ALA A 147 -7.55 27.90 1.65
CA ALA A 147 -8.69 28.78 1.43
C ALA A 147 -9.26 28.65 0.00
N GLU A 148 -8.37 28.49 -1.01
CA GLU A 148 -8.80 28.18 -2.38
C GLU A 148 -9.58 26.87 -2.45
N LEU A 149 -9.06 25.80 -1.80
CA LEU A 149 -9.78 24.53 -1.73
C LEU A 149 -11.13 24.66 -1.04
N GLN A 150 -11.22 25.44 0.06
CA GLN A 150 -12.49 25.70 0.74
C GLN A 150 -13.52 26.40 -0.18
N ALA A 151 -13.05 27.29 -1.05
CA ALA A 151 -13.92 28.00 -1.99
C ALA A 151 -14.44 27.10 -3.12
N VAL A 152 -13.60 26.18 -3.65
CA VAL A 152 -13.96 25.34 -4.81
C VAL A 152 -14.60 24.02 -4.42
N ASP A 153 -14.18 23.40 -3.31
CA ASP A 153 -14.67 22.11 -2.80
C ASP A 153 -14.70 22.10 -1.26
N PRO A 154 -15.74 22.72 -0.65
CA PRO A 154 -15.85 22.79 0.82
C PRO A 154 -15.91 21.43 1.49
N GLU A 155 -16.50 20.43 0.84
CA GLU A 155 -16.62 19.06 1.37
C GLU A 155 -15.25 18.36 1.42
N ALA A 156 -14.46 18.45 0.36
CA ALA A 156 -13.10 17.94 0.38
C ALA A 156 -12.22 18.69 1.40
N ALA A 157 -12.37 20.01 1.51
CA ALA A 157 -11.65 20.82 2.50
C ALA A 157 -11.98 20.39 3.94
N ALA A 158 -13.25 20.10 4.25
CA ALA A 158 -13.66 19.62 5.57
C ALA A 158 -13.05 18.24 5.92
N ALA A 159 -12.79 17.40 4.90
CA ALA A 159 -12.19 16.07 5.06
C ALA A 159 -10.65 16.07 5.06
N ILE A 160 -10.01 17.18 4.68
CA ILE A 160 -8.55 17.31 4.55
C ILE A 160 -8.02 18.27 5.61
N HIS A 161 -7.09 17.79 6.45
CA HIS A 161 -6.46 18.68 7.42
C HIS A 161 -5.63 19.78 6.72
N PRO A 162 -5.71 21.08 7.12
CA PRO A 162 -5.00 22.19 6.47
C PRO A 162 -3.50 21.95 6.28
N ASN A 163 -2.84 21.33 7.25
CA ASN A 163 -1.41 21.01 7.19
C ASN A 163 -1.08 19.83 6.25
N ASN A 164 -2.09 19.20 5.66
CA ASN A 164 -1.84 18.13 4.67
C ASN A 164 -1.74 18.73 3.26
N HIS A 165 -0.68 19.51 3.03
CA HIS A 165 -0.48 20.25 1.80
C HIS A 165 -0.54 19.35 0.55
N VAL A 166 -0.01 18.12 0.64
CA VAL A 166 -0.03 17.16 -0.47
C VAL A 166 -1.48 16.84 -0.88
N ARG A 167 -2.37 16.62 0.09
CA ARG A 167 -3.79 16.35 -0.22
C ARG A 167 -4.54 17.59 -0.67
N VAL A 168 -4.20 18.76 -0.13
CA VAL A 168 -4.76 20.04 -0.58
C VAL A 168 -4.40 20.28 -2.04
N LEU A 169 -3.11 20.18 -2.39
CA LEU A 169 -2.66 20.34 -3.78
C LEU A 169 -3.28 19.30 -4.71
N ARG A 170 -3.43 18.05 -4.28
CA ARG A 170 -4.07 17.01 -5.09
C ARG A 170 -5.54 17.30 -5.38
N ALA A 171 -6.27 17.85 -4.43
CA ALA A 171 -7.67 18.25 -4.63
C ALA A 171 -7.78 19.44 -5.59
N LEU A 172 -6.90 20.43 -5.46
CA LEU A 172 -6.84 21.56 -6.39
C LEU A 172 -6.38 21.15 -7.80
N GLU A 173 -5.39 20.23 -7.88
CA GLU A 173 -4.94 19.64 -9.14
C GLU A 173 -6.11 18.99 -9.88
N HIS A 174 -6.89 18.17 -9.19
CA HIS A 174 -8.05 17.52 -9.76
C HIS A 174 -9.07 18.56 -10.26
N TYR A 175 -9.42 19.53 -9.43
CA TYR A 175 -10.36 20.57 -9.80
C TYR A 175 -9.90 21.41 -11.00
N ARG A 176 -8.63 21.83 -11.01
CA ARG A 176 -8.09 22.64 -12.14
C ARG A 176 -7.94 21.83 -13.43
N ALA A 177 -7.67 20.53 -13.33
CA ALA A 177 -7.55 19.64 -14.49
C ALA A 177 -8.91 19.30 -15.12
N THR A 178 -9.96 19.16 -14.32
CA THR A 178 -11.22 18.55 -14.76
C THR A 178 -12.43 19.48 -14.65
N GLY A 179 -12.33 20.53 -13.86
CA GLY A 179 -13.47 21.38 -13.48
C GLY A 179 -14.44 20.73 -12.49
N LYS A 180 -14.16 19.49 -12.03
CA LYS A 180 -15.02 18.73 -11.12
C LYS A 180 -14.43 18.72 -9.70
N LYS A 181 -15.29 18.66 -8.69
CA LYS A 181 -14.87 18.56 -7.30
C LYS A 181 -14.35 17.15 -6.98
N LEU A 182 -13.32 17.07 -6.16
CA LEU A 182 -12.80 15.77 -5.70
C LEU A 182 -13.83 15.00 -4.85
N SER A 183 -14.65 15.71 -4.07
CA SER A 183 -15.76 15.13 -3.32
C SER A 183 -16.80 14.43 -4.21
N GLU A 184 -17.17 15.02 -5.34
CA GLU A 184 -18.08 14.43 -6.33
C GLU A 184 -17.46 13.19 -6.99
N GLN A 185 -16.20 13.26 -7.41
CA GLN A 185 -15.49 12.11 -7.99
C GLN A 185 -15.44 10.92 -7.04
N LYS A 186 -15.21 11.17 -5.75
CA LYS A 186 -15.15 10.11 -4.74
C LYS A 186 -16.50 9.38 -4.59
N ALA A 187 -17.61 10.08 -4.67
CA ALA A 187 -18.94 9.48 -4.61
C ALA A 187 -19.20 8.58 -5.83
N ASP A 188 -18.78 9.01 -7.02
CA ASP A 188 -18.99 8.27 -8.28
C ASP A 188 -17.99 7.14 -8.50
N SER A 189 -16.89 7.10 -7.73
CA SER A 189 -15.80 6.16 -7.93
C SER A 189 -16.11 4.74 -7.46
N LEU A 190 -17.08 4.56 -6.57
CA LEU A 190 -17.44 3.24 -6.05
C LEU A 190 -18.56 2.62 -6.90
N PRO A 191 -18.41 1.37 -7.33
CA PRO A 191 -19.50 0.65 -7.99
C PRO A 191 -20.61 0.34 -6.98
N PRO A 192 -21.87 0.16 -7.43
CA PRO A 192 -23.00 -0.17 -6.55
C PRO A 192 -22.80 -1.49 -5.81
N GLU A 193 -22.00 -2.39 -6.36
CA GLU A 193 -21.65 -3.65 -5.74
C GLU A 193 -20.14 -3.90 -5.84
N LYS A 194 -19.57 -4.48 -4.77
CA LYS A 194 -18.17 -4.94 -4.79
C LYS A 194 -17.97 -6.01 -5.86
N PRO A 195 -16.86 -5.95 -6.65
CA PRO A 195 -16.63 -6.88 -7.76
C PRO A 195 -16.35 -8.31 -7.30
N TYR A 196 -15.79 -8.47 -6.12
CA TYR A 196 -15.36 -9.76 -5.59
C TYR A 196 -16.14 -10.15 -4.33
N ARG A 197 -16.24 -11.45 -4.09
CA ARG A 197 -16.53 -12.00 -2.77
C ARG A 197 -15.20 -12.09 -2.02
N SER A 198 -15.02 -11.32 -0.98
CA SER A 198 -13.71 -11.20 -0.32
C SER A 198 -13.76 -11.52 1.18
N LEU A 199 -12.74 -12.24 1.66
CA LEU A 199 -12.41 -12.36 3.07
C LEU A 199 -11.15 -11.53 3.35
N ILE A 200 -11.19 -10.63 4.33
CA ILE A 200 -10.06 -9.79 4.69
C ILE A 200 -9.60 -10.18 6.09
N LEU A 201 -8.41 -10.80 6.18
CA LEU A 201 -7.78 -11.17 7.44
C LEU A 201 -6.77 -10.07 7.83
N GLY A 202 -7.05 -9.37 8.92
CA GLY A 202 -6.20 -8.31 9.45
C GLY A 202 -5.33 -8.82 10.59
N LEU A 203 -4.01 -8.65 10.51
CA LEU A 203 -3.10 -8.96 11.61
C LEU A 203 -2.85 -7.72 12.47
N ASP A 204 -3.03 -7.85 13.78
CA ASP A 204 -2.68 -6.83 14.76
C ASP A 204 -2.04 -7.48 15.99
N PHE A 205 -1.41 -6.68 16.82
CA PHE A 205 -0.86 -7.10 18.11
C PHE A 205 -1.67 -6.42 19.22
N PRO A 206 -2.23 -7.15 20.19
CA PRO A 206 -2.91 -6.56 21.34
C PRO A 206 -1.99 -5.59 22.08
N GLU A 207 -0.72 -5.99 22.27
CA GLU A 207 0.31 -5.15 22.86
C GLU A 207 1.13 -4.44 21.78
N ARG A 208 0.91 -3.15 21.62
CA ARG A 208 1.65 -2.31 20.65
C ARG A 208 3.18 -2.37 20.82
N ALA A 209 3.65 -2.57 22.04
CA ALA A 209 5.08 -2.72 22.32
C ALA A 209 5.71 -3.93 21.62
N GLN A 210 4.95 -5.01 21.43
CA GLN A 210 5.45 -6.20 20.70
C GLN A 210 5.67 -5.85 19.22
N LEU A 211 4.71 -5.18 18.58
CA LEU A 211 4.86 -4.73 17.20
C LEU A 211 6.08 -3.81 17.04
N TYR A 212 6.29 -2.87 17.97
CA TYR A 212 7.41 -1.93 17.89
C TYR A 212 8.75 -2.63 18.05
N ARG A 213 8.89 -3.59 18.96
CA ARG A 213 10.11 -4.41 19.08
C ARG A 213 10.41 -5.18 17.78
N ARG A 214 9.38 -5.75 17.14
CA ARG A 214 9.53 -6.45 15.86
C ARG A 214 9.95 -5.51 14.72
N ILE A 215 9.42 -4.28 14.69
CA ILE A 215 9.82 -3.26 13.72
C ILE A 215 11.28 -2.87 13.93
N ASP A 216 11.68 -2.60 15.17
CA ASP A 216 13.04 -2.17 15.49
C ASP A 216 14.06 -3.28 15.16
N LEU A 217 13.77 -4.52 15.55
CA LEU A 217 14.59 -5.69 15.19
C LEU A 217 14.70 -5.87 13.66
N ARG A 218 13.60 -5.67 12.94
CA ARG A 218 13.61 -5.75 11.47
C ARG A 218 14.53 -4.71 10.83
N VAL A 219 14.53 -3.48 11.36
CA VAL A 219 15.45 -2.44 10.88
C VAL A 219 16.91 -2.84 11.17
N ASP A 220 17.20 -3.39 12.34
CA ASP A 220 18.54 -3.88 12.67
C ASP A 220 18.99 -4.99 11.70
N LEU A 221 18.14 -5.96 11.42
CA LEU A 221 18.39 -7.01 10.41
C LEU A 221 18.59 -6.45 9.00
N MET A 222 17.80 -5.45 8.60
CA MET A 222 17.99 -4.77 7.31
C MET A 222 19.36 -4.10 7.21
N MET A 223 19.86 -3.50 8.29
CA MET A 223 21.21 -2.92 8.33
C MET A 223 22.30 -3.99 8.16
N GLU A 224 22.11 -5.17 8.76
CA GLU A 224 23.01 -6.34 8.57
C GLU A 224 22.94 -6.89 7.14
N GLN A 225 21.79 -6.76 6.46
CA GLN A 225 21.54 -7.20 5.08
C GLN A 225 21.89 -6.13 4.02
N ASP A 226 22.75 -5.19 4.37
CA ASP A 226 23.29 -4.18 3.43
C ASP A 226 22.28 -3.12 2.96
N LEU A 227 21.27 -2.78 3.78
CA LEU A 227 20.32 -1.70 3.50
C LEU A 227 21.03 -0.39 3.14
N LEU A 228 22.18 -0.10 3.76
CA LEU A 228 22.88 1.16 3.55
C LEU A 228 23.37 1.34 2.10
N ASN A 229 23.87 0.28 1.46
CA ASN A 229 24.26 0.32 0.05
C ASN A 229 23.06 0.44 -0.88
N GLU A 230 21.95 -0.22 -0.56
CA GLU A 230 20.70 -0.06 -1.32
C GLU A 230 20.19 1.39 -1.22
N ALA A 231 20.16 1.96 -0.02
CA ALA A 231 19.77 3.35 0.21
C ALA A 231 20.70 4.37 -0.48
N LYS A 232 22.00 4.05 -0.57
CA LYS A 232 22.97 4.87 -1.28
C LYS A 232 22.67 4.93 -2.78
N ARG A 233 22.35 3.79 -3.40
CA ARG A 233 21.92 3.77 -4.82
C ARG A 233 20.68 4.64 -5.05
N VAL A 234 19.70 4.58 -4.15
CA VAL A 234 18.51 5.44 -4.23
C VAL A 234 18.88 6.92 -4.06
N TRP A 235 19.80 7.26 -3.16
CA TRP A 235 20.25 8.64 -2.96
C TRP A 235 21.00 9.18 -4.18
N GLU A 236 21.86 8.37 -4.81
CA GLU A 236 22.60 8.74 -6.02
C GLU A 236 21.67 9.01 -7.22
N HIS A 237 20.52 8.31 -7.27
CA HIS A 237 19.51 8.44 -8.34
C HIS A 237 18.23 9.18 -7.89
N ARG A 238 18.26 9.91 -6.78
CA ARG A 238 17.06 10.51 -6.18
C ARG A 238 16.26 11.45 -7.08
N ASP A 239 16.91 12.03 -8.08
CA ASP A 239 16.28 12.94 -9.04
C ASP A 239 15.47 12.18 -10.11
N THR A 240 15.80 10.91 -10.36
CA THR A 240 15.10 10.00 -11.28
C THR A 240 14.18 9.04 -10.53
N TYR A 241 14.61 8.46 -9.41
CA TYR A 241 13.84 7.53 -8.59
C TYR A 241 12.84 8.25 -7.68
N LYS A 242 12.00 9.11 -8.25
CA LYS A 242 11.13 10.04 -7.51
C LYS A 242 10.26 9.37 -6.44
N THR A 243 9.72 8.20 -6.72
CA THR A 243 8.90 7.43 -5.79
C THR A 243 9.76 6.75 -4.73
N ALA A 244 10.82 6.06 -5.13
CA ALA A 244 11.72 5.35 -4.23
C ALA A 244 12.45 6.31 -3.28
N ALA A 245 12.86 7.49 -3.76
CA ALA A 245 13.51 8.52 -2.96
C ALA A 245 12.63 9.07 -1.81
N GLN A 246 11.31 8.88 -1.89
CA GLN A 246 10.38 9.26 -0.81
C GLN A 246 10.01 8.09 0.11
N ALA A 247 10.45 6.87 -0.21
CA ALA A 247 10.11 5.70 0.58
C ALA A 247 10.84 5.67 1.93
N ILE A 248 10.17 5.08 2.90
CA ILE A 248 10.76 4.75 4.20
C ILE A 248 11.76 3.61 3.97
N GLY A 249 12.94 3.75 4.55
CA GLY A 249 14.06 2.84 4.33
C GLY A 249 15.20 3.46 3.56
N TYR A 250 14.95 4.55 2.82
CA TYR A 250 15.97 5.20 2.00
C TYR A 250 16.20 6.66 2.39
N LYS A 251 15.18 7.49 2.37
CA LYS A 251 15.29 8.94 2.63
C LYS A 251 15.85 9.29 4.00
N GLU A 252 15.70 8.43 4.98
CA GLU A 252 16.20 8.63 6.33
C GLU A 252 17.74 8.66 6.35
N PHE A 253 18.41 8.05 5.36
CA PHE A 253 19.86 8.03 5.22
C PHE A 253 20.44 9.18 4.37
N PHE A 254 19.60 9.97 3.71
CA PHE A 254 20.07 11.08 2.86
C PHE A 254 20.95 12.08 3.60
N PRO A 255 20.64 12.51 4.85
CA PRO A 255 21.53 13.38 5.61
C PRO A 255 22.89 12.73 5.93
N TYR A 256 22.96 11.42 6.07
CA TYR A 256 24.23 10.71 6.27
C TYR A 256 25.08 10.75 4.98
N PHE A 257 24.49 10.49 3.82
CA PHE A 257 25.22 10.55 2.55
C PHE A 257 25.62 11.96 2.15
N ALA A 258 24.87 12.97 2.59
CA ALA A 258 25.23 14.38 2.41
C ALA A 258 26.31 14.87 3.41
N GLY A 259 26.72 14.06 4.38
CA GLY A 259 27.68 14.46 5.41
C GLY A 259 27.11 15.35 6.51
N GLU A 260 25.78 15.45 6.60
CA GLU A 260 25.06 16.31 7.54
C GLU A 260 24.73 15.61 8.88
N SER A 261 24.78 14.28 8.90
CA SER A 261 24.43 13.47 10.08
C SER A 261 25.32 12.24 10.20
N ALA A 262 25.48 11.73 11.43
CA ALA A 262 26.05 10.40 11.66
C ALA A 262 25.03 9.30 11.31
N LEU A 263 25.50 8.07 11.10
CA LEU A 263 24.66 6.93 10.73
C LEU A 263 23.63 6.57 11.82
N ALA A 264 24.05 6.52 13.09
CA ALA A 264 23.18 6.05 14.18
C ALA A 264 21.87 6.88 14.32
N PRO A 265 21.87 8.22 14.26
CA PRO A 265 20.63 9.01 14.23
C PRO A 265 19.73 8.68 13.03
N CYS A 266 20.30 8.35 11.87
CA CYS A 266 19.51 7.98 10.68
C CYS A 266 18.80 6.64 10.88
N VAL A 267 19.46 5.65 11.49
CA VAL A 267 18.85 4.37 11.84
C VAL A 267 17.70 4.54 12.84
N GLU A 268 17.89 5.34 13.89
CA GLU A 268 16.81 5.62 14.85
C GLU A 268 15.63 6.36 14.20
N LYS A 269 15.90 7.27 13.27
CA LYS A 269 14.88 7.96 12.47
C LYS A 269 14.10 6.97 11.59
N LEU A 270 14.78 5.97 11.00
CA LEU A 270 14.14 4.91 10.22
C LEU A 270 13.22 4.05 11.10
N LYS A 271 13.69 3.62 12.29
CA LYS A 271 12.86 2.87 13.27
C LYS A 271 11.60 3.68 13.61
N GLN A 272 11.75 4.96 13.92
CA GLN A 272 10.62 5.85 14.24
C GLN A 272 9.66 6.03 13.04
N ALA A 273 10.18 6.22 11.83
CA ALA A 273 9.37 6.35 10.61
C ALA A 273 8.58 5.07 10.33
N SER A 274 9.19 3.90 10.54
CA SER A 274 8.57 2.57 10.38
C SER A 274 7.46 2.34 11.41
N ARG A 275 7.67 2.71 12.68
CA ARG A 275 6.62 2.66 13.72
C ARG A 275 5.44 3.58 13.37
N ASN A 276 5.71 4.78 12.88
CA ASN A 276 4.66 5.72 12.43
C ASN A 276 3.92 5.19 11.19
N TYR A 277 4.62 4.51 10.30
CA TYR A 277 4.00 3.87 9.14
C TYR A 277 3.06 2.74 9.55
N ALA A 278 3.51 1.86 10.43
CA ALA A 278 2.67 0.79 11.00
C ALA A 278 1.38 1.35 11.65
N LYS A 279 1.48 2.46 12.36
CA LYS A 279 0.34 3.17 12.93
C LYS A 279 -0.66 3.64 11.88
N ARG A 280 -0.16 4.22 10.77
CA ARG A 280 -1.01 4.64 9.64
C ARG A 280 -1.69 3.46 8.95
N GLN A 281 -0.96 2.34 8.77
CA GLN A 281 -1.53 1.12 8.20
C GLN A 281 -2.67 0.57 9.06
N LEU A 282 -2.47 0.43 10.37
CA LEU A 282 -3.52 -0.01 11.30
C LEU A 282 -4.72 0.92 11.30
N THR A 283 -4.48 2.23 11.32
CA THR A 283 -5.56 3.23 11.24
C THR A 283 -6.36 3.06 9.95
N TRP A 284 -5.71 2.85 8.82
CA TRP A 284 -6.39 2.61 7.54
C TRP A 284 -7.27 1.35 7.60
N PHE A 285 -6.68 0.22 7.95
CA PHE A 285 -7.40 -1.06 7.94
C PHE A 285 -8.52 -1.13 8.99
N ARG A 286 -8.41 -0.42 10.11
CA ARG A 286 -9.49 -0.31 11.10
C ARG A 286 -10.71 0.49 10.61
N HIS A 287 -10.54 1.35 9.60
CA HIS A 287 -11.63 2.04 8.92
C HIS A 287 -12.18 1.27 7.71
N MET A 288 -11.56 0.15 7.34
CA MET A 288 -12.10 -0.72 6.30
C MET A 288 -13.14 -1.66 6.91
N GLU A 289 -14.29 -1.77 6.25
CA GLU A 289 -15.36 -2.68 6.64
C GLU A 289 -15.01 -4.14 6.36
N GLY A 290 -15.44 -5.04 7.23
CA GLY A 290 -15.35 -6.48 7.00
C GLY A 290 -13.97 -7.08 7.25
N VAL A 291 -13.06 -6.39 7.92
CA VAL A 291 -11.78 -6.93 8.34
C VAL A 291 -11.97 -7.84 9.55
N CYS A 292 -11.63 -9.12 9.40
CA CYS A 292 -11.56 -10.10 10.48
C CYS A 292 -10.19 -9.99 11.15
N TRP A 293 -10.13 -9.42 12.35
CA TRP A 293 -8.88 -9.20 13.05
C TRP A 293 -8.40 -10.44 13.79
N LEU A 294 -7.12 -10.77 13.60
CA LEU A 294 -6.42 -11.87 14.24
C LEU A 294 -5.26 -11.32 15.07
N ASP A 295 -5.04 -11.92 16.24
CA ASP A 295 -3.86 -11.63 17.06
C ASP A 295 -2.63 -12.27 16.43
N ALA A 296 -1.73 -11.45 15.90
CA ALA A 296 -0.50 -11.89 15.26
C ALA A 296 0.50 -12.56 16.24
N SER A 297 0.28 -12.41 17.54
CA SER A 297 1.09 -13.07 18.59
C SER A 297 0.52 -14.40 19.06
N ALA A 298 -0.72 -14.73 18.69
CA ALA A 298 -1.35 -15.98 19.07
C ALA A 298 -0.63 -17.19 18.43
N PRO A 299 -0.34 -18.24 19.17
CA PRO A 299 0.36 -19.42 18.64
C PRO A 299 -0.44 -20.15 17.57
N ASP A 300 -1.75 -20.05 17.60
CA ASP A 300 -2.74 -20.67 16.70
C ASP A 300 -3.30 -19.72 15.63
N VAL A 301 -2.63 -18.59 15.40
CA VAL A 301 -3.11 -17.59 14.40
C VAL A 301 -3.25 -18.18 12.99
N ARG A 302 -2.42 -19.16 12.63
CA ARG A 302 -2.50 -19.83 11.32
C ARG A 302 -3.75 -20.71 11.23
N GLU A 303 -4.03 -21.46 12.27
CA GLU A 303 -5.20 -22.34 12.39
C GLU A 303 -6.50 -21.52 12.35
N GLN A 304 -6.54 -20.40 13.08
CA GLN A 304 -7.66 -19.46 13.05
C GLN A 304 -7.89 -18.90 11.63
N ALA A 305 -6.82 -18.45 10.97
CA ALA A 305 -6.89 -17.94 9.62
C ALA A 305 -7.35 -19.00 8.61
N ALA A 306 -6.83 -20.22 8.73
CA ALA A 306 -7.22 -21.36 7.89
C ALA A 306 -8.69 -21.73 8.11
N HIS A 307 -9.18 -21.74 9.34
CA HIS A 307 -10.59 -22.01 9.66
C HIS A 307 -11.51 -20.99 9.00
N LEU A 308 -11.24 -19.68 9.17
CA LEU A 308 -12.01 -18.62 8.54
C LEU A 308 -11.99 -18.70 7.01
N THR A 309 -10.85 -19.05 6.44
CA THR A 309 -10.69 -19.22 4.99
C THR A 309 -11.54 -20.40 4.48
N ASN A 310 -11.53 -21.51 5.21
CA ASN A 310 -12.32 -22.70 4.86
C ASN A 310 -13.83 -22.40 4.92
N GLU A 311 -14.30 -21.75 5.98
CA GLU A 311 -15.70 -21.32 6.08
C GLU A 311 -16.09 -20.34 4.96
N PHE A 312 -15.19 -19.44 4.61
CA PHE A 312 -15.41 -18.50 3.51
C PHE A 312 -15.55 -19.22 2.18
N LEU A 313 -14.67 -20.15 1.87
CA LEU A 313 -14.72 -20.90 0.62
C LEU A 313 -15.94 -21.83 0.54
N ALA A 314 -16.36 -22.44 1.65
CA ALA A 314 -17.52 -23.32 1.71
C ALA A 314 -18.87 -22.61 1.44
N LYS A 315 -18.95 -21.30 1.66
CA LYS A 315 -20.18 -20.49 1.44
C LYS A 315 -20.35 -20.01 0.00
N GLY A 316 -19.48 -20.37 -0.91
CA GLY A 316 -19.51 -20.01 -2.35
C GLY A 316 -19.87 -21.14 -3.23
#